data_077bb2fdce884ee1d8d7b5dc1f42da86
#
_entry.id   077bb2fdce884ee1d8d7b5dc1f42da86
#
_cell.length_a   1.000
_cell.length_b   1.000
_cell.length_c   1.000
_cell.angle_alpha   90.00
_cell.angle_beta   90.00
_cell.angle_gamma   90.00
#
_symmetry.space_group_name_H-M   'P 1'
#
loop_
_entity.id
_entity.type
_entity.pdbx_description
1 polymer ?
#
loop_
_entity_poly.entity_id
_entity_poly.type
_entity_poly.pdbx_seq_one_letter_code
_entity_poly.pdbx_strand_id
1 'polypeptide(L)'
;MRHEIRFSGFGGQGIILSAVILGRAAALYDQKYAVQTQVYGPEARGGASMSAVIIDDEPILFPKVRDPDTYVIMSQQGFEKYGKNPRADAVMLLDADLVHDRPSCIWVGIPATLSAKKDLGREIVAN
;
A
#
# COMPACT_ATOMS: atom_id res chain seq x y z
N MET A 1 -1.76 18.50 6.60
CA MET A 1 -1.07 17.39 7.29
C MET A 1 -0.59 16.38 6.27
N ARG A 2 0.66 15.98 6.34
CA ARG A 2 1.26 15.03 5.40
C ARG A 2 0.92 13.59 5.76
N HIS A 3 0.36 12.85 4.81
CA HIS A 3 0.11 11.42 4.93
C HIS A 3 1.00 10.66 3.95
N GLU A 4 1.64 9.62 4.42
CA GLU A 4 2.48 8.75 3.62
C GLU A 4 1.91 7.33 3.66
N ILE A 5 1.45 6.85 2.52
CA ILE A 5 0.81 5.54 2.38
C ILE A 5 1.67 4.65 1.50
N ARG A 6 1.98 3.45 1.96
CA ARG A 6 2.74 2.47 1.20
C ARG A 6 1.90 1.22 0.92
N PHE A 7 1.83 0.85 -0.35
CA PHE A 7 1.21 -0.39 -0.81
C PHE A 7 2.29 -1.39 -1.17
N SER A 8 2.13 -2.64 -0.78
CA SER A 8 3.04 -3.71 -1.20
C SER A 8 2.30 -5.03 -1.41
N GLY A 9 2.82 -5.85 -2.31
CA GLY A 9 2.22 -7.13 -2.65
C GLY A 9 2.91 -7.76 -3.84
N PHE A 10 2.21 -8.69 -4.49
CA PHE A 10 2.69 -9.32 -5.73
C PHE A 10 2.51 -8.40 -6.93
N GLY A 11 3.32 -8.61 -7.93
CA GLY A 11 3.02 -8.12 -9.27
C GLY A 11 1.66 -8.65 -9.72
N GLY A 12 0.85 -7.79 -10.33
CA GLY A 12 -0.49 -8.17 -10.79
C GLY A 12 -1.60 -7.98 -9.77
N GLN A 13 -1.30 -7.69 -8.50
CA GLN A 13 -2.34 -7.38 -7.50
C GLN A 13 -2.84 -5.93 -7.55
N GLY A 14 -2.38 -5.15 -8.51
CA GLY A 14 -2.80 -3.76 -8.64
C GLY A 14 -2.18 -2.81 -7.62
N ILE A 15 -1.00 -3.13 -7.13
CA ILE A 15 -0.30 -2.34 -6.11
C ILE A 15 0.00 -0.93 -6.60
N ILE A 16 0.51 -0.80 -7.83
CA ILE A 16 0.80 0.51 -8.42
C ILE A 16 -0.51 1.24 -8.75
N LEU A 17 -1.49 0.53 -9.29
CA LEU A 17 -2.79 1.11 -9.61
C LEU A 17 -3.50 1.66 -8.38
N SER A 18 -3.42 0.97 -7.25
CA SER A 18 -3.99 1.44 -5.98
C SER A 18 -3.45 2.82 -5.60
N ALA A 19 -2.14 3.00 -5.68
CA ALA A 19 -1.52 4.30 -5.36
C ALA A 19 -1.92 5.39 -6.35
N VAL A 20 -2.01 5.06 -7.64
CA VAL A 20 -2.47 6.00 -8.68
C VAL A 20 -3.91 6.45 -8.40
N ILE A 21 -4.79 5.52 -8.10
CA ILE A 21 -6.21 5.82 -7.82
C ILE A 21 -6.32 6.71 -6.58
N LEU A 22 -5.62 6.36 -5.50
CA LEU A 22 -5.66 7.14 -4.27
C LEU A 22 -5.11 8.55 -4.49
N GLY A 23 -3.99 8.68 -5.19
CA GLY A 23 -3.39 9.97 -5.48
C GLY A 23 -4.32 10.85 -6.34
N ARG A 24 -4.93 10.28 -7.34
CA ARG A 24 -5.91 10.99 -8.17
C ARG A 24 -7.15 11.41 -7.38
N ALA A 25 -7.65 10.53 -6.53
CA ALA A 25 -8.80 10.84 -5.69
C ALA A 25 -8.51 12.03 -4.78
N ALA A 26 -7.34 12.03 -4.12
CA ALA A 26 -6.93 13.13 -3.26
C ALA A 26 -6.79 14.45 -4.02
N ALA A 27 -6.16 14.43 -5.20
CA ALA A 27 -5.91 15.64 -5.98
C ALA A 27 -7.18 16.20 -6.63
N LEU A 28 -8.02 15.33 -7.20
CA LEU A 28 -9.18 15.76 -7.99
C LEU A 28 -10.43 16.05 -7.15
N TYR A 29 -10.62 15.30 -6.08
CA TYR A 29 -11.83 15.40 -5.27
C TYR A 29 -11.64 16.10 -3.93
N ASP A 30 -10.46 15.95 -3.32
CA ASP A 30 -10.17 16.61 -2.04
C ASP A 30 -9.27 17.85 -2.18
N GLN A 31 -8.88 18.19 -3.39
CA GLN A 31 -8.03 19.36 -3.67
C GLN A 31 -6.72 19.36 -2.87
N LYS A 32 -6.17 18.16 -2.65
CA LYS A 32 -4.89 17.97 -1.98
C LYS A 32 -3.74 17.90 -2.98
N TYR A 33 -2.52 18.10 -2.51
CA TYR A 33 -1.33 17.76 -3.27
C TYR A 33 -1.05 16.26 -3.10
N ALA A 34 -0.71 15.57 -4.18
CA ALA A 34 -0.42 14.14 -4.14
C ALA A 34 0.75 13.80 -5.05
N VAL A 35 1.66 12.96 -4.57
CA VAL A 35 2.78 12.42 -5.34
C VAL A 35 2.79 10.91 -5.17
N GLN A 36 2.90 10.19 -6.29
CA GLN A 36 2.96 8.73 -6.31
C GLN A 36 4.36 8.29 -6.74
N THR A 37 4.90 7.30 -6.06
CA THR A 37 6.18 6.65 -6.40
C THR A 37 6.00 5.14 -6.45
N GLN A 38 6.98 4.45 -7.07
CA GLN A 38 6.91 2.99 -7.21
C GLN A 38 8.30 2.40 -7.43
N VAL A 39 8.42 1.10 -7.17
CA VAL A 39 9.66 0.36 -7.39
C VAL A 39 9.53 -0.53 -8.61
N TYR A 40 10.53 -0.45 -9.49
CA TYR A 40 10.63 -1.24 -10.71
C TYR A 40 11.90 -2.08 -10.74
N GLY A 41 11.94 -2.99 -11.71
CA GLY A 41 13.14 -3.71 -12.09
C GLY A 41 13.53 -4.79 -11.10
N PRO A 42 14.85 -5.01 -10.88
CA PRO A 42 15.33 -6.09 -10.02
C PRO A 42 14.80 -6.05 -8.60
N GLU A 43 14.48 -4.88 -8.09
CA GLU A 43 13.97 -4.70 -6.73
C GLU A 43 12.57 -5.27 -6.56
N ALA A 44 11.81 -5.39 -7.64
CA ALA A 44 10.49 -6.00 -7.64
C ALA A 44 10.54 -7.53 -7.84
N ARG A 45 11.71 -8.10 -8.05
CA ARG A 45 11.87 -9.55 -8.19
C ARG A 45 11.64 -10.25 -6.86
N GLY A 46 11.28 -11.53 -6.92
CA GLY A 46 10.96 -12.31 -5.74
C GLY A 46 9.50 -12.15 -5.30
N GLY A 47 8.67 -11.55 -6.16
CA GLY A 47 7.24 -11.44 -5.94
C GLY A 47 6.80 -10.25 -5.11
N ALA A 48 7.71 -9.36 -4.74
CA ALA A 48 7.36 -8.16 -3.97
C ALA A 48 7.43 -6.91 -4.84
N SER A 49 6.33 -6.19 -4.96
CA SER A 49 6.26 -4.86 -5.57
C SER A 49 5.82 -3.84 -4.54
N MET A 50 6.12 -2.57 -4.81
CA MET A 50 5.80 -1.49 -3.91
C MET A 50 5.39 -0.26 -4.70
N SER A 51 4.38 0.43 -4.20
CA SER A 51 4.07 1.79 -4.59
C SER A 51 3.75 2.61 -3.35
N ALA A 52 3.84 3.91 -3.47
CA ALA A 52 3.56 4.78 -2.35
C ALA A 52 2.92 6.07 -2.83
N VAL A 53 2.14 6.69 -1.96
CA VAL A 53 1.56 7.98 -2.24
C VAL A 53 1.76 8.88 -1.03
N ILE A 54 2.08 10.14 -1.31
CA ILE A 54 2.14 11.20 -0.32
C ILE A 54 0.98 12.15 -0.61
N ILE A 55 0.20 12.46 0.41
CA ILE A 55 -0.93 13.38 0.31
C ILE A 55 -0.73 14.47 1.35
N ASP A 56 -0.82 15.73 0.95
CA ASP A 56 -0.62 16.86 1.85
C ASP A 56 -1.53 18.05 1.44
N ASP A 57 -1.84 18.89 2.40
CA ASP A 57 -2.51 20.16 2.17
C ASP A 57 -1.57 21.20 1.54
N GLU A 58 -0.28 21.03 1.73
CA GLU A 58 0.78 21.92 1.25
C GLU A 58 1.53 21.27 0.08
N PRO A 59 2.21 22.06 -0.76
CA PRO A 59 3.06 21.50 -1.81
C PRO A 59 4.11 20.54 -1.27
N ILE A 60 4.26 19.40 -1.96
CA ILE A 60 5.16 18.33 -1.53
C ILE A 60 6.56 18.58 -2.10
N LEU A 61 7.47 19.02 -1.24
CA LEU A 61 8.84 19.33 -1.61
C LEU A 61 9.77 18.10 -1.60
N PHE A 62 9.40 17.07 -0.82
CA PHE A 62 10.15 15.82 -0.69
C PHE A 62 9.27 14.64 -1.12
N PRO A 63 9.35 14.23 -2.39
CA PRO A 63 8.47 13.18 -2.91
C PRO A 63 8.96 11.76 -2.60
N LYS A 64 9.51 11.53 -1.42
CA LYS A 64 10.00 10.22 -1.00
C LYS A 64 9.35 9.81 0.31
N VAL A 65 8.74 8.63 0.30
CA VAL A 65 8.17 8.03 1.50
C VAL A 65 9.29 7.36 2.28
N ARG A 66 9.51 7.81 3.50
CA ARG A 66 10.54 7.27 4.40
C ARG A 66 9.93 6.56 5.60
N ASP A 67 8.85 7.09 6.10
CA ASP A 67 8.25 6.67 7.36
C ASP A 67 6.72 6.68 7.21
N PRO A 68 6.17 5.67 6.51
CA PRO A 68 4.74 5.63 6.24
C PRO A 68 3.91 5.63 7.53
N ASP A 69 2.82 6.39 7.53
CA ASP A 69 1.82 6.32 8.58
C ASP A 69 0.78 5.22 8.32
N THR A 70 0.65 4.81 7.06
CA THR A 70 -0.31 3.79 6.65
C THR A 70 0.35 2.82 5.68
N TYR A 71 0.14 1.53 5.94
CA TYR A 71 0.60 0.44 5.07
C TYR A 71 -0.60 -0.35 4.58
N VAL A 72 -0.56 -0.75 3.32
CA VAL A 72 -1.50 -1.72 2.76
C VAL A 72 -0.68 -2.89 2.23
N ILE A 73 -0.72 -4.02 2.90
CA ILE A 73 0.13 -5.18 2.63
C ILE A 73 -0.74 -6.32 2.12
N MET A 74 -0.51 -6.72 0.87
CA MET A 74 -1.33 -7.70 0.18
C MET A 74 -0.66 -9.04 -0.07
N SER A 75 0.59 -9.23 0.41
CA SER A 75 1.28 -10.51 0.33
C SER A 75 2.29 -10.66 1.45
N GLN A 76 2.66 -11.90 1.75
CA GLN A 76 3.69 -12.20 2.75
C GLN A 76 5.05 -11.61 2.34
N GLN A 77 5.41 -11.72 1.08
CA GLN A 77 6.65 -11.15 0.56
C GLN A 77 6.66 -9.63 0.66
N GLY A 78 5.52 -9.00 0.41
CA GLY A 78 5.36 -7.55 0.59
C GLY A 78 5.58 -7.15 2.05
N PHE A 79 5.05 -7.92 2.98
CA PHE A 79 5.27 -7.70 4.41
C PHE A 79 6.76 -7.82 4.77
N GLU A 80 7.40 -8.89 4.34
CA GLU A 80 8.81 -9.15 4.66
C GLU A 80 9.74 -8.07 4.14
N LYS A 81 9.46 -7.54 2.95
CA LYS A 81 10.31 -6.54 2.33
C LYS A 81 9.97 -5.10 2.73
N TYR A 82 8.70 -4.77 2.88
CA TYR A 82 8.26 -3.38 3.04
C TYR A 82 7.44 -3.11 4.29
N GLY A 83 7.04 -4.12 5.04
CA GLY A 83 6.15 -3.96 6.20
C GLY A 83 6.83 -4.05 7.56
N LYS A 84 8.15 -4.22 7.61
CA LYS A 84 8.88 -4.35 8.87
C LYS A 84 9.26 -2.99 9.44
N ASN A 85 9.36 -2.95 10.78
CA ASN A 85 9.76 -1.77 11.55
C ASN A 85 8.87 -0.53 11.29
N PRO A 86 7.54 -0.67 11.36
CA PRO A 86 6.68 0.49 11.25
C PRO A 86 6.87 1.40 12.46
N ARG A 87 6.61 2.70 12.27
CA ARG A 87 6.56 3.62 13.40
C ARG A 87 5.42 3.22 14.36
N ALA A 88 5.54 3.61 15.64
CA ALA A 88 4.62 3.13 16.69
C ALA A 88 3.15 3.51 16.44
N ASP A 89 2.90 4.65 15.81
CA ASP A 89 1.55 5.15 15.53
C ASP A 89 1.06 4.82 14.10
N ALA A 90 1.81 4.01 13.35
CA ALA A 90 1.37 3.57 12.03
C ALA A 90 0.17 2.63 12.12
N VAL A 91 -0.59 2.59 11.02
CA VAL A 91 -1.68 1.63 10.84
C VAL A 91 -1.38 0.74 9.66
N MET A 92 -1.61 -0.54 9.80
CA MET A 92 -1.33 -1.52 8.75
C MET A 92 -2.59 -2.30 8.39
N LEU A 93 -2.97 -2.24 7.12
CA LEU A 93 -4.05 -3.04 6.56
C LEU A 93 -3.42 -4.26 5.89
N LEU A 94 -3.80 -5.45 6.32
CA LEU A 94 -3.23 -6.70 5.83
C LEU A 94 -4.28 -7.52 5.10
N ASP A 95 -3.90 -8.16 4.00
CA ASP A 95 -4.69 -9.27 3.49
C ASP A 95 -4.57 -10.42 4.49
N ALA A 96 -5.65 -10.71 5.20
CA ALA A 96 -5.63 -11.61 6.34
C ALA A 96 -5.27 -13.05 5.98
N ASP A 97 -5.51 -13.45 4.74
CA ASP A 97 -5.25 -14.82 4.29
C ASP A 97 -3.85 -15.01 3.71
N LEU A 98 -3.31 -13.96 3.11
CA LEU A 98 -2.01 -14.02 2.43
C LEU A 98 -0.84 -13.57 3.28
N VAL A 99 -1.08 -12.75 4.29
CA VAL A 99 -0.04 -12.27 5.21
C VAL A 99 -0.13 -13.06 6.52
N HIS A 100 0.93 -13.80 6.82
CA HIS A 100 0.96 -14.70 7.98
C HIS A 100 1.52 -14.05 9.23
N ASP A 101 2.41 -13.06 9.08
CA ASP A 101 2.98 -12.32 10.19
C ASP A 101 2.05 -11.20 10.66
N ARG A 102 2.30 -10.71 11.86
CA ARG A 102 1.56 -9.58 12.43
C ARG A 102 2.54 -8.50 12.87
N PRO A 103 2.25 -7.22 12.57
CA PRO A 103 3.16 -6.12 12.91
C PRO A 103 3.05 -5.74 14.39
N SER A 104 4.01 -4.93 14.83
CA SER A 104 4.01 -4.35 16.18
C SER A 104 3.10 -3.13 16.31
N CYS A 105 2.64 -2.55 15.21
CA CYS A 105 1.72 -1.42 15.20
C CYS A 105 0.26 -1.87 15.18
N ILE A 106 -0.66 -0.92 15.20
CA ILE A 106 -2.09 -1.19 15.02
C ILE A 106 -2.30 -1.79 13.62
N TRP A 107 -3.05 -2.87 13.55
CA TRP A 107 -3.33 -3.52 12.27
C TRP A 107 -4.78 -3.99 12.17
N VAL A 108 -5.25 -4.11 10.94
CA VAL A 108 -6.57 -4.65 10.59
C VAL A 108 -6.37 -5.69 9.51
N GLY A 109 -6.87 -6.90 9.73
CA GLY A 109 -6.88 -7.96 8.73
C GLY A 109 -8.14 -7.88 7.89
N ILE A 110 -7.98 -7.90 6.58
CA ILE A 110 -9.09 -7.86 5.61
C ILE A 110 -8.95 -9.07 4.69
N PRO A 111 -10.00 -9.89 4.50
CA PRO A 111 -9.94 -11.02 3.57
C PRO A 111 -10.14 -10.53 2.12
N ALA A 112 -9.25 -9.63 1.66
CA ALA A 112 -9.42 -8.91 0.40
C ALA A 112 -9.40 -9.84 -0.81
N THR A 113 -8.40 -10.71 -0.91
CA THR A 113 -8.27 -11.66 -2.04
C THR A 113 -9.41 -12.68 -2.02
N LEU A 114 -9.73 -13.23 -0.85
CA LEU A 114 -10.81 -14.18 -0.71
C LEU A 114 -12.17 -13.56 -1.07
N SER A 115 -12.42 -12.34 -0.62
CA SER A 115 -13.65 -11.61 -0.94
C SER A 115 -13.75 -11.30 -2.44
N ALA A 116 -12.66 -10.89 -3.07
CA ALA A 116 -12.62 -10.63 -4.50
C ALA A 116 -12.92 -11.90 -5.30
N LYS A 117 -12.33 -13.02 -4.92
CA LYS A 117 -12.59 -14.31 -5.56
C LYS A 117 -14.04 -14.75 -5.39
N LYS A 118 -14.57 -14.67 -4.16
CA LYS A 118 -15.92 -15.12 -3.82
C LYS A 118 -17.00 -14.24 -4.44
N ASP A 119 -16.85 -12.93 -4.34
CA ASP A 119 -17.91 -11.98 -4.71
C ASP A 119 -17.80 -11.50 -6.15
N LEU A 120 -16.59 -11.41 -6.70
CA LEU A 120 -16.32 -10.89 -8.04
C LEU A 120 -15.73 -11.92 -8.99
N GLY A 121 -15.43 -13.12 -8.49
CA GLY A 121 -14.87 -14.21 -9.27
C GLY A 121 -13.42 -14.03 -9.72
N ARG A 122 -12.73 -12.99 -9.26
CA ARG A 122 -11.37 -12.68 -9.71
C ARG A 122 -10.51 -12.19 -8.54
N GLU A 123 -9.47 -12.94 -8.21
CA GLU A 123 -8.54 -12.59 -7.12
C GLU A 123 -7.78 -11.29 -7.39
N ILE A 124 -7.46 -11.02 -8.65
CA ILE A 124 -6.63 -9.87 -9.03
C ILE A 124 -7.30 -8.51 -8.81
N VAL A 125 -8.58 -8.47 -8.53
CA VAL A 125 -9.32 -7.23 -8.27
C VAL A 125 -9.51 -6.96 -6.77
N ALA A 126 -8.71 -7.61 -5.91
CA ALA A 126 -8.76 -7.40 -4.46
C ALA A 126 -8.37 -5.97 -4.05
N ASN A 127 -7.54 -5.30 -4.86
CA ASN A 127 -7.14 -3.92 -4.63
C ASN A 127 -8.31 -2.96 -4.79
#